data_72a2f06b56beebe7957d36f78c937b6b
#
_entry.id   72a2f06b56beebe7957d36f78c937b6b
#
_cell.length_a   1.000
_cell.length_b   1.000
_cell.length_c   1.000
_cell.angle_alpha   90.00
_cell.angle_beta   90.00
_cell.angle_gamma   90.00
#
_symmetry.space_group_name_H-M   'P 1'
#
loop_
_entity.id
_entity.type
_entity.pdbx_description
1 polymer ?
#
loop_
_entity_poly.entity_id
_entity_poly.type
_entity_poly.pdbx_seq_one_letter_code
_entity_poly.pdbx_strand_id
1 'polypeptide(L)'
;LSDLMRPAMYGSHHGMEIIHADGTAATGPVQATVVAGPLCESGDVFTQGEGGVVLQRDLPVAQVGDLLVLHDTGAYGASMSSNYNTRPLIPEVLVEASGQARLIRRKQTVAELIALEVV
;
A
#
# COMPACT_ATOMS: atom_id res chain seq x y z
N LEU A 1 -4.55 4.90 -0.55
CA LEU A 1 -4.81 5.92 -1.58
C LEU A 1 -3.56 6.78 -1.82
N SER A 2 -2.98 7.40 -0.80
CA SER A 2 -1.79 8.28 -0.95
C SER A 2 -0.56 7.53 -1.48
N ASP A 3 -0.36 6.27 -1.09
CA ASP A 3 0.82 5.49 -1.44
C ASP A 3 0.61 4.64 -2.71
N LEU A 4 -0.63 4.24 -2.98
CA LEU A 4 -1.03 3.51 -4.17
C LEU A 4 -2.42 3.97 -4.62
N MET A 5 -2.47 4.84 -5.62
CA MET A 5 -3.71 5.47 -6.10
C MET A 5 -4.51 4.60 -7.09
N ARG A 6 -3.85 3.70 -7.80
CA ARG A 6 -4.44 2.99 -8.93
C ARG A 6 -5.73 2.20 -8.63
N PRO A 7 -5.90 1.51 -7.50
CA PRO A 7 -7.18 0.86 -7.19
C PRO A 7 -8.33 1.87 -7.11
N ALA A 8 -8.11 2.99 -6.42
CA ALA A 8 -9.15 4.01 -6.24
C ALA A 8 -9.47 4.77 -7.54
N MET A 9 -8.46 5.06 -8.35
CA MET A 9 -8.64 5.87 -9.55
C MET A 9 -9.14 5.06 -10.76
N TYR A 10 -8.67 3.83 -10.91
CA TYR A 10 -8.89 3.02 -12.11
C TYR A 10 -9.54 1.66 -11.84
N GLY A 11 -9.85 1.32 -10.59
CA GLY A 11 -10.27 -0.04 -10.22
C GLY A 11 -9.18 -1.09 -10.50
N SER A 12 -7.91 -0.68 -10.51
CA SER A 12 -6.80 -1.58 -10.86
C SER A 12 -6.67 -2.71 -9.87
N HIS A 13 -6.56 -3.93 -10.39
CA HIS A 13 -6.33 -5.12 -9.59
C HIS A 13 -4.84 -5.26 -9.27
N HIS A 14 -4.53 -5.49 -7.99
CA HIS A 14 -3.20 -5.90 -7.52
C HIS A 14 -3.31 -7.22 -6.76
N GLY A 15 -2.38 -8.14 -6.95
CA GLY A 15 -2.25 -9.32 -6.12
C GLY A 15 -2.01 -8.93 -4.66
N MET A 16 -2.50 -9.74 -3.73
CA MET A 16 -2.36 -9.48 -2.30
C MET A 16 -1.97 -10.77 -1.58
N GLU A 17 -1.11 -10.64 -0.59
CA GLU A 17 -0.79 -11.72 0.34
C GLU A 17 -0.60 -11.19 1.75
N ILE A 18 -0.82 -12.07 2.73
CA ILE A 18 -0.57 -11.77 4.13
C ILE A 18 0.72 -12.47 4.55
N ILE A 19 1.61 -11.70 5.15
CA ILE A 19 2.87 -12.18 5.73
C ILE A 19 2.80 -11.96 7.24
N HIS A 20 3.03 -13.02 8.02
CA HIS A 20 3.09 -12.89 9.48
C HIS A 20 4.27 -12.02 9.93
N ALA A 21 4.19 -11.49 11.13
CA ALA A 21 5.24 -10.62 11.68
C ALA A 21 6.63 -11.28 11.75
N ASP A 22 6.69 -12.62 11.75
CA ASP A 22 7.94 -13.41 11.70
C ASP A 22 8.49 -13.60 10.27
N GLY A 23 7.82 -13.09 9.26
CA GLY A 23 8.21 -13.18 7.85
C GLY A 23 7.69 -14.42 7.13
N THR A 24 6.91 -15.28 7.76
CA THR A 24 6.31 -16.44 7.11
C THR A 24 5.02 -16.08 6.39
N ALA A 25 4.75 -16.71 5.24
CA ALA A 25 3.48 -16.50 4.53
C ALA A 25 2.31 -17.05 5.36
N ALA A 26 1.24 -16.28 5.48
CA ALA A 26 0.03 -16.74 6.14
C ALA A 26 -0.61 -17.85 5.30
N THR A 27 -0.72 -19.03 5.89
CA THR A 27 -1.39 -20.18 5.33
C THR A 27 -2.48 -20.63 6.31
N GLY A 28 -3.69 -20.77 5.87
CA GLY A 28 -4.77 -21.15 6.79
C GLY A 28 -6.14 -20.86 6.22
N PRO A 29 -7.17 -20.83 7.05
CA PRO A 29 -8.52 -20.50 6.61
C PRO A 29 -8.54 -19.13 5.93
N VAL A 30 -9.20 -19.06 4.78
CA VAL A 30 -9.43 -17.81 4.07
C VAL A 30 -10.81 -17.24 4.41
N GLN A 31 -10.94 -15.95 4.33
CA GLN A 31 -12.19 -15.25 4.49
C GLN A 31 -12.35 -14.14 3.44
N ALA A 32 -13.59 -13.83 3.11
CA ALA A 32 -13.93 -12.71 2.26
C ALA A 32 -13.56 -11.40 2.96
N THR A 33 -12.56 -10.69 2.45
CA THR A 33 -11.94 -9.54 3.10
C THR A 33 -12.01 -8.30 2.21
N VAL A 34 -12.38 -7.18 2.79
CA VAL A 34 -12.17 -5.84 2.22
C VAL A 34 -10.88 -5.29 2.78
N VAL A 35 -10.00 -4.82 1.91
CA VAL A 35 -8.73 -4.20 2.30
C VAL A 35 -8.82 -2.69 2.10
N ALA A 36 -8.72 -1.95 3.19
CA ALA A 36 -8.75 -0.50 3.22
C ALA A 36 -7.43 0.07 3.74
N GLY A 37 -7.13 1.31 3.37
CA GLY A 37 -5.99 2.06 3.89
C GLY A 37 -6.34 2.82 5.18
N PRO A 38 -5.36 3.57 5.71
CA PRO A 38 -5.50 4.25 7.01
C PRO A 38 -6.11 5.66 6.92
N LEU A 39 -6.54 6.12 5.75
CA LEU A 39 -7.04 7.47 5.58
C LEU A 39 -8.49 7.60 6.02
N CYS A 40 -8.89 8.79 6.47
CA CYS A 40 -10.28 9.16 6.73
C CYS A 40 -11.03 9.51 5.43
N GLU A 41 -10.82 8.72 4.40
CA GLU A 41 -11.37 8.85 3.05
C GLU A 41 -12.05 7.53 2.66
N SER A 42 -13.33 7.59 2.33
CA SER A 42 -14.11 6.40 1.97
C SER A 42 -13.60 5.67 0.72
N GLY A 43 -12.90 6.38 -0.16
CA GLY A 43 -12.25 5.81 -1.34
C GLY A 43 -10.90 5.15 -1.06
N ASP A 44 -10.39 5.18 0.18
CA ASP A 44 -9.12 4.53 0.53
C ASP A 44 -9.29 3.01 0.71
N VAL A 45 -9.73 2.36 -0.35
CA VAL A 45 -9.97 0.92 -0.42
C VAL A 45 -9.14 0.34 -1.57
N PHE A 46 -8.34 -0.69 -1.28
CA PHE A 46 -7.52 -1.38 -2.29
C PHE A 46 -8.28 -2.48 -3.02
N THR A 47 -9.32 -3.01 -2.41
CA THR A 47 -10.19 -4.04 -3.00
C THR A 47 -11.43 -3.38 -3.60
N GLN A 48 -11.24 -2.56 -4.62
CA GLN A 48 -12.35 -1.97 -5.35
C GLN A 48 -12.20 -2.21 -6.85
N GLY A 49 -13.33 -2.24 -7.53
CA GLY A 49 -13.43 -2.35 -8.97
C GLY A 49 -13.77 -1.02 -9.62
N GLU A 50 -14.10 -1.08 -10.91
CA GLU A 50 -14.50 0.07 -11.70
C GLU A 50 -15.68 0.81 -11.05
N GLY A 51 -15.64 2.12 -11.10
CA GLY A 51 -16.68 2.97 -10.50
C GLY A 51 -16.65 3.02 -8.96
N GLY A 52 -15.58 2.53 -8.31
CA GLY A 52 -15.45 2.58 -6.85
C GLY A 52 -16.25 1.52 -6.12
N VAL A 53 -16.75 0.49 -6.82
CA VAL A 53 -17.48 -0.61 -6.19
C VAL A 53 -16.55 -1.40 -5.28
N VAL A 54 -16.89 -1.46 -3.99
CA VAL A 54 -16.11 -2.23 -3.01
C VAL A 54 -16.29 -3.72 -3.26
N LEU A 55 -15.17 -4.41 -3.42
CA LEU A 55 -15.11 -5.84 -3.65
C LEU A 55 -14.52 -6.54 -2.43
N GLN A 56 -14.79 -7.83 -2.32
CA GLN A 56 -14.13 -8.70 -1.35
C GLN A 56 -13.15 -9.62 -2.06
N ARG A 57 -12.11 -10.02 -1.35
CA ARG A 57 -11.14 -11.03 -1.79
C ARG A 57 -10.95 -12.07 -0.72
N ASP A 58 -10.80 -13.31 -1.13
CA ASP A 58 -10.47 -14.40 -0.24
C ASP A 58 -8.99 -14.30 0.14
N LEU A 59 -8.74 -13.88 1.37
CA LEU A 59 -7.41 -13.75 1.96
C LEU A 59 -7.31 -14.57 3.24
N PRO A 60 -6.13 -15.11 3.59
CA PRO A 60 -5.91 -15.68 4.90
C PRO A 60 -6.31 -14.71 6.01
N VAL A 61 -6.79 -15.24 7.13
CA VAL A 61 -7.16 -14.42 8.28
C VAL A 61 -5.93 -13.69 8.82
N ALA A 62 -5.93 -12.36 8.73
CA ALA A 62 -4.85 -11.51 9.23
C ALA A 62 -5.02 -11.21 10.72
N GLN A 63 -3.90 -11.04 11.40
CA GLN A 63 -3.82 -10.61 12.79
C GLN A 63 -3.15 -9.24 12.88
N VAL A 64 -3.36 -8.54 13.99
CA VAL A 64 -2.67 -7.29 14.26
C VAL A 64 -1.17 -7.53 14.34
N GLY A 65 -0.40 -6.82 13.51
CA GLY A 65 1.05 -6.99 13.37
C GLY A 65 1.47 -7.72 12.09
N ASP A 66 0.55 -8.39 11.41
CA ASP A 66 0.82 -8.97 10.10
C ASP A 66 1.03 -7.88 9.04
N LEU A 67 1.74 -8.24 7.98
CA LEU A 67 2.00 -7.38 6.83
C LEU A 67 1.08 -7.77 5.68
N LEU A 68 0.46 -6.79 5.07
CA LEU A 68 -0.21 -6.94 3.77
C LEU A 68 0.76 -6.54 2.66
N VAL A 69 1.04 -7.45 1.75
CA VAL A 69 1.84 -7.19 0.56
C VAL A 69 0.92 -6.97 -0.64
N LEU A 70 1.11 -5.87 -1.32
CA LEU A 70 0.44 -5.54 -2.59
C LEU A 70 1.44 -5.75 -3.72
N HIS A 71 1.14 -6.66 -4.64
CA HIS A 71 2.01 -7.00 -5.75
C HIS A 71 1.86 -6.05 -6.94
N ASP A 72 2.86 -6.04 -7.82
CA ASP A 72 2.85 -5.35 -9.11
C ASP A 72 2.56 -3.83 -9.00
N THR A 73 3.08 -3.21 -7.94
CA THR A 73 2.86 -1.78 -7.66
C THR A 73 3.94 -0.87 -8.23
N GLY A 74 4.95 -1.40 -8.93
CA GLY A 74 6.08 -0.63 -9.45
C GLY A 74 5.68 0.43 -10.48
N ALA A 75 4.90 0.02 -11.48
CA ALA A 75 4.39 0.95 -12.49
C ALA A 75 3.33 1.87 -11.86
N TYR A 76 3.60 3.18 -11.92
CA TYR A 76 2.73 4.23 -11.39
C TYR A 76 2.44 4.18 -9.88
N GLY A 77 3.11 3.35 -9.11
CA GLY A 77 3.02 3.35 -7.66
C GLY A 77 3.65 4.63 -7.09
N ALA A 78 4.97 4.71 -7.11
CA ALA A 78 5.70 5.86 -6.58
C ALA A 78 5.42 7.16 -7.35
N SER A 79 5.30 7.11 -8.69
CA SER A 79 5.09 8.31 -9.52
C SER A 79 3.72 8.94 -9.34
N MET A 80 2.71 8.20 -8.89
CA MET A 80 1.37 8.71 -8.57
C MET A 80 1.15 8.89 -7.06
N SER A 81 2.12 8.53 -6.22
CA SER A 81 2.00 8.77 -4.78
C SER A 81 1.97 10.27 -4.48
N SER A 82 1.29 10.62 -3.40
CA SER A 82 1.05 12.02 -3.05
C SER A 82 1.09 12.24 -1.55
N ASN A 83 1.15 13.51 -1.16
CA ASN A 83 1.04 13.93 0.23
C ASN A 83 -0.42 14.09 0.70
N TYR A 84 -1.37 13.43 0.04
CA TYR A 84 -2.78 13.48 0.44
C TYR A 84 -2.94 13.12 1.93
N ASN A 85 -3.81 13.85 2.62
CA ASN A 85 -3.98 13.80 4.08
C ASN A 85 -2.68 14.10 4.86
N THR A 86 -1.80 14.91 4.29
CA THR A 86 -0.54 15.34 4.92
C THR A 86 0.36 14.17 5.32
N ARG A 87 0.38 13.13 4.50
CA ARG A 87 1.24 11.95 4.70
C ARG A 87 2.55 12.11 3.94
N PRO A 88 3.70 11.89 4.60
CA PRO A 88 4.99 11.84 3.91
C PRO A 88 5.05 10.69 2.91
N LEU A 89 5.74 10.90 1.78
CA LEU A 89 6.01 9.86 0.80
C LEU A 89 6.81 8.71 1.43
N ILE A 90 6.44 7.48 1.08
CA ILE A 90 7.08 6.27 1.56
C ILE A 90 8.46 6.03 0.91
N PRO A 91 9.36 5.27 1.54
CA PRO A 91 10.64 4.91 0.95
C PRO A 91 10.48 3.86 -0.16
N GLU A 92 11.52 3.71 -0.99
CA GLU A 92 11.64 2.63 -1.96
C GLU A 92 12.93 1.85 -1.74
N VAL A 93 12.80 0.53 -1.86
CA VAL A 93 13.91 -0.41 -1.73
C VAL A 93 14.00 -1.24 -3.01
N LEU A 94 15.20 -1.33 -3.57
CA LEU A 94 15.51 -2.26 -4.63
C LEU A 94 16.03 -3.56 -4.02
N VAL A 95 15.43 -4.68 -4.39
CA VAL A 95 15.96 -6.00 -4.10
C VAL A 95 16.72 -6.47 -5.34
N GLU A 96 18.04 -6.62 -5.22
CA GLU A 96 18.91 -7.04 -6.32
C GLU A 96 18.77 -8.55 -6.58
N ALA A 97 19.24 -9.00 -7.73
CA ALA A 97 19.21 -10.42 -8.08
C ALA A 97 19.98 -11.30 -7.06
N SER A 98 20.92 -10.73 -6.33
CA SER A 98 21.63 -11.37 -5.22
C SER A 98 20.77 -11.57 -3.97
N GLY A 99 19.58 -10.98 -3.91
CA GLY A 99 18.73 -10.89 -2.71
C GLY A 99 19.09 -9.72 -1.78
N GLN A 100 20.12 -8.94 -2.11
CA GLN A 100 20.49 -7.78 -1.29
C GLN A 100 19.48 -6.64 -1.46
N ALA A 101 19.00 -6.10 -0.34
CA ALA A 101 18.13 -4.93 -0.33
C ALA A 101 18.94 -3.63 -0.27
N ARG A 102 18.61 -2.67 -1.12
CA ARG A 102 19.23 -1.35 -1.18
C ARG A 102 18.18 -0.26 -1.20
N LEU A 103 18.29 0.69 -0.28
CA LEU A 103 17.42 1.88 -0.27
C LEU A 103 17.73 2.74 -1.50
N ILE A 104 16.74 2.96 -2.37
CA ILE A 104 16.87 3.80 -3.58
C ILE A 104 16.13 5.14 -3.43
N ARG A 105 15.15 5.22 -2.53
CA ARG A 105 14.52 6.47 -2.12
C ARG A 105 14.24 6.40 -0.62
N ARG A 106 14.70 7.39 0.15
CA ARG A 106 14.38 7.50 1.56
C ARG A 106 12.94 8.00 1.77
N LYS A 107 12.39 7.76 2.94
CA LYS A 107 11.12 8.34 3.35
C LYS A 107 11.23 9.88 3.41
N GLN A 108 10.20 10.57 2.95
CA GLN A 108 10.05 12.01 3.14
C GLN A 108 9.89 12.33 4.63
N THR A 109 10.55 13.38 5.09
CA THR A 109 10.39 13.89 6.46
C THR A 109 9.19 14.84 6.55
N VAL A 110 8.68 15.05 7.76
CA VAL A 110 7.63 16.05 7.99
C VAL A 110 8.15 17.47 7.67
N ALA A 111 9.40 17.78 8.00
CA ALA A 111 9.99 19.07 7.68
C ALA A 111 10.02 19.34 6.16
N GLU A 112 10.30 18.32 5.34
CA GLU A 112 10.24 18.47 3.88
C GLU A 112 8.80 18.60 3.36
N LEU A 113 7.86 17.94 4.00
CA LEU A 113 6.46 18.02 3.63
C LEU A 113 5.89 19.43 3.81
N ILE A 114 6.28 20.12 4.88
CA ILE A 114 5.82 21.46 5.22
C ILE A 114 6.83 22.57 4.82
N ALA A 115 7.84 22.25 4.01
CA ALA A 115 8.92 23.19 3.69
C ALA A 115 8.46 24.45 2.92
N LEU A 116 7.27 24.44 2.33
CA LEU A 116 6.69 25.56 1.62
C LEU A 116 5.80 26.44 2.51
N GLU A 117 5.54 26.03 3.75
CA GLU A 117 4.74 26.82 4.68
C GLU A 117 5.55 28.02 5.20
N VAL A 118 4.92 29.19 5.19
CA VAL A 118 5.49 30.43 5.73
C VAL A 118 4.81 30.73 7.06
N VAL A 119 5.58 30.69 8.17
CA VAL A 119 5.14 30.98 9.54
C VAL A 119 5.80 32.23 10.06
#